data_548f27614c65e6fedb6492af97b8c940
#
_entry.id   548f27614c65e6fedb6492af97b8c940
#
_cell.length_a   1.000
_cell.length_b   1.000
_cell.length_c   1.000
_cell.angle_alpha   90.00
_cell.angle_beta   90.00
_cell.angle_gamma   90.00
#
_symmetry.space_group_name_H-M   'P 1'
#
loop_
_entity.id
_entity.type
_entity.pdbx_description
1 polymer ?
#
loop_
_entity_poly.entity_id
_entity_poly.type
_entity_poly.pdbx_seq_one_letter_code
_entity_poly.pdbx_strand_id
1 'polypeptide(L)'
;MALKEYKLPFGRGFQTVMLPEEHVSDVLEGVPTAACDIKEATVECMRRPIGSAPLVQKVQKGDKVCLIVADITRAWNHARDFTVHVVNELNLAGIPDEDIFIVFAQGTHRAHSEAENIECVGEEVARRIAMYQHDCRDKNMLTHMGVTTRGTEVWLNKRVAEADKVILLNALSTHDMAGFGGGRKLVLPGVAGWDTIQQNHCHALGDEVGSGLNPDSHVLKTEGNPVSEDMQEGCDMLRPCFLVHSLINADGEVSGMVGGDPYEAWAAGAKETYRMQKVPMKQKADVTIVSAGGYPKDTNLYQGTKCYTSSDMATKKGGIIITMIEADDIMEPPAYLDSFKYDNLEDMEKALRKCFTIPFFVAFENLITATTHTIYFVTKPENFDIIRKKTPQIPVATVQEAWDLAKKQLEKEGKTDYTINIIPHGSSVVPFLK
;
A
#
# COMPACT_ATOMS: atom_id res chain seq x y z
N MET A 1 1.28 34.17 -22.49
CA MET A 1 1.29 33.20 -21.38
C MET A 1 2.72 32.77 -21.11
N ALA A 2 3.20 32.94 -19.88
CA ALA A 2 4.52 32.45 -19.49
C ALA A 2 4.44 30.93 -19.35
N LEU A 3 5.33 30.23 -20.03
CA LEU A 3 5.47 28.78 -19.88
C LEU A 3 6.53 28.48 -18.81
N LYS A 4 6.24 27.54 -17.93
CA LYS A 4 7.17 27.03 -16.93
C LYS A 4 7.39 25.54 -17.11
N GLU A 5 8.64 25.13 -16.97
CA GLU A 5 9.02 23.71 -17.03
C GLU A 5 8.74 23.03 -15.71
N TYR A 6 8.12 21.84 -15.80
CA TYR A 6 7.94 20.93 -14.67
C TYR A 6 8.57 19.58 -15.00
N LYS A 7 9.36 19.08 -14.06
CA LYS A 7 10.10 17.83 -14.18
C LYS A 7 9.48 16.78 -13.26
N LEU A 8 9.10 15.63 -13.83
CA LEU A 8 8.38 14.56 -13.12
C LEU A 8 9.13 13.23 -13.25
N PRO A 9 9.22 12.42 -12.17
CA PRO A 9 9.86 11.11 -12.20
C PRO A 9 9.19 10.18 -13.22
N PHE A 10 10.01 9.39 -13.95
CA PHE A 10 9.54 8.39 -14.91
C PHE A 10 10.63 7.35 -15.10
N GLY A 11 10.36 6.10 -14.75
CA GLY A 11 11.36 5.05 -14.70
C GLY A 11 12.55 5.44 -13.81
N ARG A 12 13.76 5.21 -14.31
CA ARG A 12 14.99 5.63 -13.62
C ARG A 12 15.44 7.07 -13.97
N GLY A 13 14.57 7.83 -14.61
CA GLY A 13 14.85 9.19 -15.04
C GLY A 13 13.67 10.12 -14.78
N PHE A 14 13.51 11.07 -15.70
CA PHE A 14 12.47 12.09 -15.63
C PHE A 14 11.93 12.40 -17.01
N GLN A 15 10.71 12.89 -17.07
CA GLN A 15 10.18 13.60 -18.24
C GLN A 15 9.83 15.03 -17.85
N THR A 16 9.83 15.95 -18.81
CA THR A 16 9.52 17.36 -18.63
C THR A 16 8.30 17.78 -19.44
N VAL A 17 7.53 18.71 -18.89
CA VAL A 17 6.39 19.32 -19.57
C VAL A 17 6.39 20.83 -19.38
N MET A 18 6.10 21.55 -20.47
CA MET A 18 5.95 23.01 -20.47
C MET A 18 4.49 23.38 -20.28
N LEU A 19 4.13 24.01 -19.17
CA LEU A 19 2.76 24.37 -18.84
C LEU A 19 2.60 25.89 -18.69
N PRO A 20 1.41 26.47 -19.00
CA PRO A 20 1.10 27.84 -18.68
C PRO A 20 1.06 28.03 -17.16
N GLU A 21 1.96 28.86 -16.62
CA GLU A 21 2.15 29.01 -15.18
C GLU A 21 0.87 29.50 -14.47
N GLU A 22 0.12 30.39 -15.11
CA GLU A 22 -1.14 30.93 -14.57
C GLU A 22 -2.26 29.91 -14.41
N HIS A 23 -2.21 28.77 -15.12
CA HIS A 23 -3.20 27.69 -15.00
C HIS A 23 -2.81 26.62 -13.97
N VAL A 24 -1.56 26.59 -13.51
CA VAL A 24 -1.13 25.63 -12.48
C VAL A 24 -1.60 26.11 -11.11
N SER A 25 -2.59 25.39 -10.56
CA SER A 25 -3.17 25.68 -9.24
C SER A 25 -2.22 25.28 -8.12
N ASP A 26 -1.80 24.01 -8.14
CA ASP A 26 -0.97 23.43 -7.09
C ASP A 26 0.04 22.41 -7.65
N VAL A 27 1.23 22.36 -7.01
CA VAL A 27 2.15 21.23 -7.09
C VAL A 27 2.05 20.49 -5.75
N LEU A 28 1.54 19.26 -5.79
CA LEU A 28 1.16 18.49 -4.61
C LEU A 28 2.30 17.53 -4.24
N GLU A 29 3.13 17.96 -3.32
CA GLU A 29 4.27 17.22 -2.80
C GLU A 29 4.10 16.96 -1.30
N GLY A 30 4.55 15.80 -0.84
CA GLY A 30 4.51 15.43 0.58
C GLY A 30 5.37 16.35 1.44
N VAL A 31 5.14 16.32 2.75
CA VAL A 31 5.92 17.15 3.70
C VAL A 31 7.32 16.55 3.83
N PRO A 32 8.40 17.30 3.54
CA PRO A 32 9.76 16.84 3.77
C PRO A 32 9.97 16.49 5.24
N THR A 33 10.50 15.30 5.52
CA THR A 33 10.78 14.83 6.88
C THR A 33 12.17 14.21 6.88
N ALA A 34 13.02 14.64 7.80
CA ALA A 34 14.39 14.15 7.89
C ALA A 34 14.44 12.67 8.31
N ALA A 35 15.45 11.96 7.81
CA ALA A 35 15.78 10.61 8.27
C ALA A 35 16.22 10.60 9.74
N CYS A 36 15.99 9.48 10.43
CA CYS A 36 16.43 9.26 11.81
C CYS A 36 17.51 8.17 11.90
N ASP A 37 18.19 8.07 13.04
CA ASP A 37 18.98 6.90 13.37
C ASP A 37 18.05 5.74 13.69
N ILE A 38 18.06 4.72 12.83
CA ILE A 38 17.13 3.56 12.91
C ILE A 38 17.34 2.79 14.21
N LYS A 39 18.59 2.56 14.61
CA LYS A 39 18.92 1.82 15.83
C LYS A 39 18.41 2.55 17.07
N GLU A 40 18.74 3.83 17.20
CA GLU A 40 18.34 4.64 18.35
C GLU A 40 16.81 4.72 18.44
N ALA A 41 16.14 5.05 17.33
CA ALA A 41 14.68 5.15 17.28
C ALA A 41 13.97 3.82 17.57
N THR A 42 14.52 2.68 17.09
CA THR A 42 13.98 1.35 17.37
C THR A 42 14.09 0.98 18.84
N VAL A 43 15.27 1.19 19.44
CA VAL A 43 15.49 0.90 20.86
C VAL A 43 14.60 1.80 21.73
N GLU A 44 14.50 3.08 21.39
CA GLU A 44 13.66 4.03 22.15
C GLU A 44 12.18 3.65 22.10
N CYS A 45 11.63 3.31 20.92
CA CYS A 45 10.22 2.94 20.81
C CYS A 45 9.87 1.63 21.53
N MET A 46 10.81 0.72 21.75
CA MET A 46 10.62 -0.49 22.56
C MET A 46 10.72 -0.23 24.06
N ARG A 47 11.51 0.75 24.50
CA ARG A 47 11.75 1.08 25.91
C ARG A 47 10.78 2.12 26.43
N ARG A 48 10.27 3.00 25.57
CA ARG A 48 9.21 3.99 25.85
C ARG A 48 8.03 3.82 24.88
N PRO A 49 7.36 2.67 24.97
CA PRO A 49 6.31 2.33 24.02
C PRO A 49 5.04 3.13 24.24
N ILE A 50 4.21 3.18 23.19
CA ILE A 50 2.89 3.78 23.22
C ILE A 50 1.89 2.73 23.72
N GLY A 51 1.08 3.07 24.71
CA GLY A 51 -0.01 2.23 25.22
C GLY A 51 0.40 0.89 25.82
N SER A 52 1.69 0.68 26.13
CA SER A 52 2.22 -0.60 26.59
C SER A 52 3.35 -0.42 27.63
N ALA A 53 3.62 -1.49 28.38
CA ALA A 53 4.89 -1.60 29.10
C ALA A 53 6.06 -1.85 28.09
N PRO A 54 7.32 -1.53 28.47
CA PRO A 54 8.51 -1.84 27.66
C PRO A 54 8.52 -3.30 27.17
N LEU A 55 9.07 -3.53 25.96
CA LEU A 55 9.08 -4.86 25.34
C LEU A 55 9.64 -5.94 26.25
N VAL A 56 10.75 -5.65 26.97
CA VAL A 56 11.37 -6.58 27.94
C VAL A 56 10.45 -7.01 29.08
N GLN A 57 9.37 -6.28 29.35
CA GLN A 57 8.36 -6.62 30.38
C GLN A 57 7.16 -7.35 29.78
N LYS A 58 7.05 -7.46 28.45
CA LYS A 58 5.95 -8.15 27.76
C LYS A 58 6.22 -9.62 27.53
N VAL A 59 7.47 -10.04 27.72
CA VAL A 59 7.94 -11.41 27.50
C VAL A 59 8.62 -11.93 28.77
N GLN A 60 8.70 -13.23 28.92
CA GLN A 60 9.38 -13.89 30.05
C GLN A 60 10.18 -15.11 29.55
N LYS A 61 11.23 -15.46 30.29
CA LYS A 61 12.05 -16.62 29.97
C LYS A 61 11.21 -17.89 29.79
N GLY A 62 11.38 -18.58 28.67
CA GLY A 62 10.65 -19.76 28.25
C GLY A 62 9.51 -19.49 27.28
N ASP A 63 9.11 -18.23 27.07
CA ASP A 63 8.13 -17.89 26.02
C ASP A 63 8.71 -18.23 24.63
N LYS A 64 7.90 -18.82 23.76
CA LYS A 64 8.15 -18.94 22.33
C LYS A 64 7.64 -17.68 21.63
N VAL A 65 8.55 -16.88 21.08
CA VAL A 65 8.25 -15.56 20.52
C VAL A 65 8.23 -15.63 19.00
N CYS A 66 7.07 -15.33 18.40
CA CYS A 66 6.91 -15.18 16.97
C CYS A 66 7.06 -13.72 16.56
N LEU A 67 7.97 -13.43 15.63
CA LEU A 67 8.04 -12.16 14.92
C LEU A 67 7.31 -12.33 13.58
N ILE A 68 6.20 -11.64 13.40
CA ILE A 68 5.55 -11.56 12.07
C ILE A 68 6.20 -10.40 11.32
N VAL A 69 6.93 -10.72 10.25
CA VAL A 69 7.63 -9.75 9.40
C VAL A 69 6.96 -9.66 8.04
N ALA A 70 6.82 -8.45 7.52
CA ALA A 70 6.27 -8.25 6.19
C ALA A 70 7.14 -8.94 5.11
N ASP A 71 6.52 -9.32 4.01
CA ASP A 71 7.14 -10.04 2.91
C ASP A 71 8.03 -9.15 2.01
N ILE A 72 8.72 -9.75 1.04
CA ILE A 72 9.65 -9.06 0.13
C ILE A 72 9.01 -7.90 -0.66
N THR A 73 7.71 -7.94 -0.91
CA THR A 73 7.01 -6.83 -1.58
C THR A 73 6.98 -5.56 -0.73
N ARG A 74 7.43 -5.65 0.52
CA ARG A 74 7.55 -4.56 1.48
C ARG A 74 9.00 -4.33 1.94
N ALA A 75 10.02 -4.76 1.17
CA ALA A 75 11.45 -4.53 1.50
C ALA A 75 11.79 -3.04 1.76
N TRP A 76 11.02 -2.13 1.18
CA TRP A 76 11.08 -0.69 1.43
C TRP A 76 10.73 -0.28 2.88
N ASN A 77 10.24 -1.21 3.71
CA ASN A 77 9.87 -0.95 5.12
C ASN A 77 11.08 -0.87 6.05
N HIS A 78 12.28 -1.19 5.56
CA HIS A 78 13.53 -1.24 6.32
C HIS A 78 13.53 -2.24 7.50
N ALA A 79 12.68 -3.28 7.49
CA ALA A 79 12.70 -4.30 8.54
C ALA A 79 14.07 -4.99 8.66
N ARG A 80 14.81 -5.11 7.57
CA ARG A 80 16.20 -5.61 7.57
C ARG A 80 17.14 -4.85 8.52
N ASP A 81 16.86 -3.54 8.71
CA ASP A 81 17.73 -2.64 9.46
C ASP A 81 17.35 -2.58 10.94
N PHE A 82 16.09 -2.89 11.32
CA PHE A 82 15.63 -2.79 12.70
C PHE A 82 15.30 -4.13 13.37
N THR A 83 15.05 -5.22 12.63
CA THR A 83 14.69 -6.53 13.25
C THR A 83 15.78 -7.04 14.20
N VAL A 84 17.05 -6.82 13.89
CA VAL A 84 18.18 -7.19 14.75
C VAL A 84 18.08 -6.54 16.13
N HIS A 85 17.60 -5.30 16.21
CA HIS A 85 17.47 -4.59 17.48
C HIS A 85 16.29 -5.12 18.30
N VAL A 86 15.23 -5.60 17.65
CA VAL A 86 14.10 -6.28 18.30
C VAL A 86 14.57 -7.62 18.89
N VAL A 87 15.31 -8.43 18.13
CA VAL A 87 15.89 -9.71 18.60
C VAL A 87 16.82 -9.46 19.79
N ASN A 88 17.69 -8.46 19.71
CA ASN A 88 18.62 -8.15 20.81
C ASN A 88 17.89 -7.67 22.07
N GLU A 89 16.79 -6.92 21.95
CA GLU A 89 15.98 -6.50 23.11
C GLU A 89 15.25 -7.70 23.74
N LEU A 90 14.80 -8.68 22.95
CA LEU A 90 14.27 -9.96 23.46
C LEU A 90 15.33 -10.79 24.18
N ASN A 91 16.55 -10.84 23.65
CA ASN A 91 17.65 -11.51 24.34
C ASN A 91 17.96 -10.86 25.71
N LEU A 92 17.89 -9.51 25.80
CA LEU A 92 18.03 -8.80 27.08
C LEU A 92 16.94 -9.17 28.09
N ALA A 93 15.73 -9.51 27.61
CA ALA A 93 14.65 -10.02 28.45
C ALA A 93 14.81 -11.51 28.83
N GLY A 94 15.87 -12.18 28.34
CA GLY A 94 16.18 -13.57 28.65
C GLY A 94 15.54 -14.59 27.70
N ILE A 95 15.05 -14.17 26.53
CA ILE A 95 14.58 -15.04 25.45
C ILE A 95 15.78 -15.41 24.58
N PRO A 96 16.23 -16.67 24.52
CA PRO A 96 17.34 -17.07 23.65
C PRO A 96 16.90 -17.18 22.19
N ASP A 97 17.85 -17.15 21.25
CA ASP A 97 17.57 -17.17 19.81
C ASP A 97 16.74 -18.38 19.36
N GLU A 98 16.93 -19.55 19.98
CA GLU A 98 16.16 -20.78 19.70
C GLU A 98 14.68 -20.71 20.12
N ASP A 99 14.31 -19.73 20.95
CA ASP A 99 12.93 -19.48 21.37
C ASP A 99 12.27 -18.35 20.57
N ILE A 100 13.03 -17.73 19.64
CA ILE A 100 12.54 -16.72 18.71
C ILE A 100 12.42 -17.33 17.31
N PHE A 101 11.35 -17.04 16.62
CA PHE A 101 11.20 -17.43 15.21
C PHE A 101 10.45 -16.36 14.41
N ILE A 102 10.66 -16.37 13.11
CA ILE A 102 10.03 -15.44 12.17
C ILE A 102 9.03 -16.20 11.30
N VAL A 103 7.87 -15.59 11.08
CA VAL A 103 6.91 -15.98 10.03
C VAL A 103 6.70 -14.78 9.11
N PHE A 104 6.92 -14.98 7.80
CA PHE A 104 6.68 -13.93 6.82
C PHE A 104 5.20 -13.78 6.53
N ALA A 105 4.71 -12.54 6.60
CA ALA A 105 3.32 -12.16 6.32
C ALA A 105 3.07 -12.06 4.81
N GLN A 106 3.05 -13.20 4.12
CA GLN A 106 2.97 -13.29 2.66
C GLN A 106 1.54 -13.15 2.12
N GLY A 107 0.52 -13.42 2.96
CA GLY A 107 -0.86 -13.39 2.50
C GLY A 107 -1.06 -14.28 1.27
N THR A 108 -1.45 -13.67 0.14
CA THR A 108 -1.64 -14.36 -1.15
C THR A 108 -0.41 -14.34 -2.06
N HIS A 109 0.70 -13.77 -1.62
CA HIS A 109 1.94 -13.67 -2.40
C HIS A 109 2.65 -15.03 -2.45
N ARG A 110 3.60 -15.16 -3.39
CA ARG A 110 4.44 -16.36 -3.53
C ARG A 110 5.40 -16.53 -2.35
N ALA A 111 5.89 -17.74 -2.20
CA ALA A 111 7.00 -18.01 -1.28
C ALA A 111 8.27 -17.21 -1.68
N HIS A 112 9.07 -16.85 -0.68
CA HIS A 112 10.38 -16.22 -0.86
C HIS A 112 11.46 -17.24 -1.25
N SER A 113 12.48 -16.79 -1.96
CA SER A 113 13.78 -17.42 -1.99
C SER A 113 14.54 -17.17 -0.68
N GLU A 114 15.60 -17.93 -0.44
CA GLU A 114 16.48 -17.70 0.73
C GLU A 114 17.11 -16.29 0.72
N ALA A 115 17.50 -15.79 -0.45
CA ALA A 115 18.05 -14.43 -0.59
C ALA A 115 17.00 -13.37 -0.23
N GLU A 116 15.73 -13.56 -0.60
CA GLU A 116 14.65 -12.65 -0.25
C GLU A 116 14.34 -12.69 1.26
N ASN A 117 14.45 -13.86 1.91
CA ASN A 117 14.34 -13.92 3.37
C ASN A 117 15.40 -13.05 4.04
N ILE A 118 16.67 -13.15 3.58
CA ILE A 118 17.77 -12.32 4.07
C ILE A 118 17.51 -10.83 3.80
N GLU A 119 17.00 -10.51 2.62
CA GLU A 119 16.63 -9.13 2.26
C GLU A 119 15.57 -8.54 3.21
N CYS A 120 14.61 -9.35 3.66
CA CYS A 120 13.56 -8.90 4.58
C CYS A 120 14.06 -8.63 6.00
N VAL A 121 15.03 -9.39 6.53
CA VAL A 121 15.38 -9.37 7.96
C VAL A 121 16.84 -9.03 8.25
N GLY A 122 17.68 -8.97 7.23
CA GLY A 122 19.12 -8.75 7.34
C GLY A 122 19.92 -10.04 7.64
N GLU A 123 21.20 -10.06 7.22
CA GLU A 123 22.07 -11.23 7.32
C GLU A 123 22.27 -11.73 8.75
N GLU A 124 22.40 -10.84 9.73
CA GLU A 124 22.62 -11.21 11.12
C GLU A 124 21.44 -11.99 11.68
N VAL A 125 20.22 -11.49 11.48
CA VAL A 125 18.99 -12.15 11.94
C VAL A 125 18.78 -13.46 11.21
N ALA A 126 19.01 -13.51 9.90
CA ALA A 126 18.85 -14.72 9.08
C ALA A 126 19.78 -15.86 9.52
N ARG A 127 20.97 -15.55 10.06
CA ARG A 127 21.90 -16.56 10.61
C ARG A 127 21.52 -17.05 12.00
N ARG A 128 20.77 -16.26 12.76
CA ARG A 128 20.46 -16.50 14.18
C ARG A 128 19.09 -17.13 14.39
N ILE A 129 18.10 -16.67 13.62
CA ILE A 129 16.69 -16.90 13.91
C ILE A 129 16.06 -17.80 12.83
N ALA A 130 15.32 -18.81 13.29
CA ALA A 130 14.55 -19.69 12.39
C ALA A 130 13.46 -18.90 11.66
N MET A 131 13.34 -19.09 10.34
CA MET A 131 12.38 -18.38 9.48
C MET A 131 11.46 -19.36 8.78
N TYR A 132 10.18 -19.02 8.71
CA TYR A 132 9.13 -19.85 8.12
C TYR A 132 8.31 -19.05 7.12
N GLN A 133 7.98 -19.71 6.00
CA GLN A 133 7.07 -19.19 5.00
C GLN A 133 5.62 -19.43 5.44
N HIS A 134 4.73 -18.53 4.99
CA HIS A 134 3.29 -18.74 5.10
C HIS A 134 2.71 -19.08 3.72
N ASP A 135 1.90 -20.14 3.65
CA ASP A 135 1.08 -20.44 2.48
C ASP A 135 -0.41 -20.41 2.88
N CYS A 136 -1.12 -19.38 2.43
CA CYS A 136 -2.54 -19.21 2.72
C CYS A 136 -3.43 -20.33 2.17
N ARG A 137 -2.94 -21.14 1.22
CA ARG A 137 -3.69 -22.24 0.59
C ARG A 137 -3.43 -23.59 1.23
N ASP A 138 -2.36 -23.76 2.00
CA ASP A 138 -2.08 -25.00 2.73
C ASP A 138 -2.92 -25.06 4.02
N LYS A 139 -4.05 -25.76 3.94
CA LYS A 139 -4.96 -25.95 5.08
C LYS A 139 -4.30 -26.63 6.30
N ASN A 140 -3.22 -27.39 6.10
CA ASN A 140 -2.48 -28.02 7.20
C ASN A 140 -1.69 -27.00 8.04
N MET A 141 -1.36 -25.85 7.43
CA MET A 141 -0.69 -24.74 8.11
C MET A 141 -1.65 -23.82 8.87
N LEU A 142 -2.97 -24.05 8.79
CA LEU A 142 -3.96 -23.15 9.33
C LEU A 142 -4.68 -23.74 10.54
N THR A 143 -5.11 -22.87 11.45
CA THR A 143 -6.01 -23.19 12.56
C THR A 143 -7.14 -22.19 12.61
N HIS A 144 -8.34 -22.65 12.98
CA HIS A 144 -9.52 -21.81 13.12
C HIS A 144 -9.46 -21.01 14.43
N MET A 145 -9.64 -19.69 14.35
CA MET A 145 -9.58 -18.77 15.48
C MET A 145 -10.96 -18.30 15.95
N GLY A 146 -11.95 -18.31 15.06
CA GLY A 146 -13.30 -17.82 15.32
C GLY A 146 -13.94 -17.18 14.11
N VAL A 147 -15.03 -16.46 14.32
CA VAL A 147 -15.78 -15.74 13.30
C VAL A 147 -15.91 -14.28 13.72
N THR A 148 -15.68 -13.35 12.81
CA THR A 148 -15.86 -11.91 13.08
C THR A 148 -17.35 -11.54 13.17
N THR A 149 -17.65 -10.35 13.65
CA THR A 149 -19.03 -9.82 13.69
C THR A 149 -19.61 -9.63 12.28
N ARG A 150 -18.74 -9.53 11.26
CA ARG A 150 -19.14 -9.44 9.83
C ARG A 150 -19.25 -10.80 9.13
N GLY A 151 -19.05 -11.90 9.88
CA GLY A 151 -19.19 -13.26 9.37
C GLY A 151 -17.94 -13.84 8.71
N THR A 152 -16.79 -13.18 8.81
CA THR A 152 -15.52 -13.68 8.27
C THR A 152 -15.00 -14.82 9.14
N GLU A 153 -14.88 -16.02 8.58
CA GLU A 153 -14.25 -17.19 9.20
C GLU A 153 -12.73 -16.97 9.27
N VAL A 154 -12.20 -16.80 10.47
CA VAL A 154 -10.79 -16.46 10.69
C VAL A 154 -9.96 -17.73 10.86
N TRP A 155 -9.14 -18.02 9.85
CA TRP A 155 -8.13 -19.08 9.86
C TRP A 155 -6.75 -18.45 9.78
N LEU A 156 -5.89 -18.68 10.77
CA LEU A 156 -4.54 -18.13 10.83
C LEU A 156 -3.49 -19.23 10.79
N ASN A 157 -2.25 -18.83 10.48
CA ASN A 157 -1.10 -19.72 10.51
C ASN A 157 -0.96 -20.36 11.89
N LYS A 158 -1.00 -21.70 11.92
CA LYS A 158 -0.99 -22.49 13.15
C LYS A 158 0.24 -22.21 14.03
N ARG A 159 1.44 -22.10 13.41
CA ARG A 159 2.67 -21.80 14.13
C ARG A 159 2.62 -20.44 14.82
N VAL A 160 1.98 -19.45 14.18
CA VAL A 160 1.78 -18.13 14.77
C VAL A 160 0.78 -18.19 15.92
N ALA A 161 -0.33 -18.91 15.74
CA ALA A 161 -1.38 -19.03 16.74
C ALA A 161 -0.94 -19.83 18.00
N GLU A 162 0.05 -20.72 17.84
CA GLU A 162 0.62 -21.54 18.92
C GLU A 162 1.78 -20.85 19.66
N ALA A 163 2.24 -19.66 19.21
CA ALA A 163 3.28 -18.91 19.90
C ALA A 163 2.77 -18.30 21.21
N ASP A 164 3.61 -18.26 22.25
CA ASP A 164 3.26 -17.64 23.53
C ASP A 164 3.16 -16.11 23.40
N LYS A 165 3.99 -15.53 22.53
CA LYS A 165 4.04 -14.10 22.23
C LYS A 165 4.17 -13.85 20.73
N VAL A 166 3.44 -12.87 20.23
CA VAL A 166 3.49 -12.43 18.83
C VAL A 166 3.81 -10.95 18.78
N ILE A 167 4.80 -10.59 17.96
CA ILE A 167 5.26 -9.21 17.73
C ILE A 167 5.15 -8.89 16.26
N LEU A 168 4.61 -7.72 15.91
CA LEU A 168 4.34 -7.29 14.55
C LEU A 168 5.44 -6.33 14.06
N LEU A 169 6.15 -6.68 12.97
CA LEU A 169 7.25 -5.88 12.40
C LEU A 169 6.95 -5.46 10.95
N ASN A 170 6.83 -4.14 10.70
CA ASN A 170 6.56 -3.60 9.35
C ASN A 170 6.86 -2.09 9.31
N ALA A 171 6.29 -1.41 8.31
CA ALA A 171 6.11 0.04 8.24
C ALA A 171 4.64 0.42 8.24
N LEU A 172 4.37 1.68 8.55
CA LEU A 172 3.08 2.33 8.30
C LEU A 172 3.04 2.88 6.88
N SER A 173 1.92 2.70 6.20
CA SER A 173 1.61 3.29 4.91
C SER A 173 0.11 3.53 4.80
N THR A 174 -0.32 4.40 3.90
CA THR A 174 -1.73 4.45 3.47
C THR A 174 -2.09 3.19 2.69
N HIS A 175 -3.39 2.86 2.65
CA HIS A 175 -3.89 1.69 1.93
C HIS A 175 -5.27 1.96 1.34
N ASP A 176 -5.44 1.66 0.07
CA ASP A 176 -6.61 2.05 -0.73
C ASP A 176 -7.93 1.53 -0.14
N MET A 177 -8.02 0.26 0.27
CA MET A 177 -9.26 -0.29 0.83
C MET A 177 -9.31 -0.35 2.37
N ALA A 178 -8.17 -0.43 3.07
CA ALA A 178 -8.14 -0.62 4.53
C ALA A 178 -7.75 0.65 5.31
N GLY A 179 -7.71 1.79 4.64
CA GLY A 179 -7.28 3.06 5.20
C GLY A 179 -5.77 3.17 5.40
N PHE A 180 -5.20 2.29 6.23
CA PHE A 180 -3.75 2.19 6.49
C PHE A 180 -3.26 0.75 6.47
N GLY A 181 -1.98 0.59 6.08
CA GLY A 181 -1.21 -0.65 6.18
C GLY A 181 -0.58 -0.86 7.56
N GLY A 182 0.26 -1.87 7.69
CA GLY A 182 0.90 -2.26 8.96
C GLY A 182 -0.09 -2.84 9.98
N GLY A 183 0.38 -3.04 11.20
CA GLY A 183 -0.43 -3.53 12.32
C GLY A 183 -1.21 -4.80 12.00
N ARG A 184 -2.52 -4.74 12.18
CA ARG A 184 -3.46 -5.84 11.92
C ARG A 184 -3.33 -6.50 10.55
N LYS A 185 -2.81 -5.78 9.54
CA LYS A 185 -2.62 -6.36 8.19
C LYS A 185 -1.53 -7.42 8.14
N LEU A 186 -0.60 -7.45 9.09
CA LEU A 186 0.35 -8.56 9.22
C LEU A 186 -0.34 -9.87 9.68
N VAL A 187 -1.47 -9.75 10.36
CA VAL A 187 -2.29 -10.89 10.77
C VAL A 187 -3.28 -11.25 9.67
N LEU A 188 -4.15 -10.32 9.28
CA LEU A 188 -5.13 -10.47 8.20
C LEU A 188 -4.91 -9.35 7.17
N PRO A 189 -4.40 -9.63 5.97
CA PRO A 189 -4.22 -10.94 5.32
C PRO A 189 -2.90 -11.67 5.61
N GLY A 190 -1.92 -11.07 6.25
CA GLY A 190 -0.51 -11.48 6.23
C GLY A 190 -0.22 -12.94 6.55
N VAL A 191 -0.83 -13.49 7.59
CA VAL A 191 -0.70 -14.91 8.00
C VAL A 191 -2.07 -15.63 8.04
N ALA A 192 -3.05 -15.12 7.28
CA ALA A 192 -4.39 -15.68 7.22
C ALA A 192 -4.58 -16.66 6.04
N GLY A 193 -5.55 -17.55 6.17
CA GLY A 193 -5.95 -18.49 5.13
C GLY A 193 -6.64 -17.80 3.95
N TRP A 194 -6.58 -18.43 2.78
CA TRP A 194 -7.15 -17.92 1.54
C TRP A 194 -8.62 -17.50 1.69
N ASP A 195 -9.45 -18.37 2.25
CA ASP A 195 -10.89 -18.12 2.38
C ASP A 195 -11.18 -16.94 3.32
N THR A 196 -10.40 -16.79 4.41
CA THR A 196 -10.46 -15.65 5.31
C THR A 196 -10.13 -14.34 4.57
N ILE A 197 -9.06 -14.35 3.76
CA ILE A 197 -8.65 -13.20 2.96
C ILE A 197 -9.74 -12.80 1.98
N GLN A 198 -10.35 -13.78 1.28
CA GLN A 198 -11.44 -13.53 0.33
C GLN A 198 -12.63 -12.86 1.01
N GLN A 199 -13.10 -13.40 2.12
CA GLN A 199 -14.25 -12.89 2.87
C GLN A 199 -14.01 -11.46 3.34
N ASN A 200 -12.87 -11.21 4.00
CA ASN A 200 -12.50 -9.87 4.46
C ASN A 200 -12.42 -8.85 3.31
N HIS A 201 -11.70 -9.18 2.24
CA HIS A 201 -11.48 -8.22 1.15
C HIS A 201 -12.75 -7.95 0.32
N CYS A 202 -13.72 -8.88 0.29
CA CYS A 202 -15.01 -8.63 -0.33
C CYS A 202 -15.81 -7.49 0.34
N HIS A 203 -15.52 -7.14 1.59
CA HIS A 203 -16.11 -5.96 2.24
C HIS A 203 -15.69 -4.62 1.58
N ALA A 204 -14.67 -4.62 0.70
CA ALA A 204 -14.31 -3.46 -0.11
C ALA A 204 -15.30 -3.17 -1.25
N LEU A 205 -16.22 -4.08 -1.53
CA LEU A 205 -17.30 -3.91 -2.50
C LEU A 205 -18.59 -3.53 -1.77
N GLY A 206 -19.46 -2.78 -2.44
CA GLY A 206 -20.80 -2.48 -1.90
C GLY A 206 -21.63 -3.75 -1.71
N ASP A 207 -22.76 -3.66 -1.02
CA ASP A 207 -23.53 -4.84 -0.57
C ASP A 207 -24.11 -5.67 -1.75
N GLU A 208 -24.50 -5.01 -2.82
CA GLU A 208 -25.14 -5.67 -3.97
C GLU A 208 -24.27 -5.61 -5.22
N VAL A 209 -24.49 -6.55 -6.15
CA VAL A 209 -23.87 -6.50 -7.48
C VAL A 209 -24.34 -5.23 -8.21
N GLY A 210 -23.40 -4.52 -8.82
CA GLY A 210 -23.63 -3.25 -9.50
C GLY A 210 -23.46 -2.02 -8.59
N SER A 211 -23.24 -2.21 -7.27
CA SER A 211 -22.96 -1.09 -6.36
C SER A 211 -21.49 -0.62 -6.38
N GLY A 212 -20.61 -1.39 -7.03
CA GLY A 212 -19.20 -1.01 -7.16
C GLY A 212 -18.44 -1.09 -5.85
N LEU A 213 -17.58 -0.09 -5.60
CA LEU A 213 -16.77 0.00 -4.39
C LEU A 213 -17.63 0.41 -3.18
N ASN A 214 -17.31 -0.14 -2.02
CA ASN A 214 -17.90 0.30 -0.76
C ASN A 214 -17.38 1.72 -0.42
N PRO A 215 -18.25 2.73 -0.28
CA PRO A 215 -17.84 4.10 -0.02
C PRO A 215 -17.13 4.31 1.31
N ASP A 216 -17.25 3.35 2.24
CA ASP A 216 -16.58 3.37 3.53
C ASP A 216 -15.22 2.64 3.51
N SER A 217 -14.90 1.93 2.43
CA SER A 217 -13.64 1.20 2.25
C SER A 217 -12.70 2.00 1.35
N HIS A 218 -11.99 2.97 1.91
CA HIS A 218 -11.09 3.84 1.16
C HIS A 218 -9.87 4.28 1.96
N VAL A 219 -8.91 4.89 1.27
CA VAL A 219 -7.68 5.41 1.86
C VAL A 219 -7.96 6.35 3.04
N LEU A 220 -7.14 6.26 4.09
CA LEU A 220 -7.21 7.01 5.35
C LEU A 220 -8.37 6.67 6.28
N LYS A 221 -9.45 6.06 5.82
CA LYS A 221 -10.59 5.69 6.64
C LYS A 221 -10.34 4.36 7.36
N THR A 222 -10.49 4.34 8.67
CA THR A 222 -10.37 3.14 9.52
C THR A 222 -11.60 2.90 10.36
N GLU A 223 -12.12 3.92 11.03
CA GLU A 223 -13.38 3.86 11.78
C GLU A 223 -14.55 3.83 10.79
N GLY A 224 -15.45 2.86 10.96
CA GLY A 224 -16.56 2.60 10.04
C GLY A 224 -16.12 2.01 8.70
N ASN A 225 -14.84 1.66 8.52
CA ASN A 225 -14.36 0.95 7.33
C ASN A 225 -14.50 -0.56 7.55
N PRO A 226 -15.39 -1.24 6.80
CA PRO A 226 -15.70 -2.64 7.07
C PRO A 226 -14.52 -3.58 6.89
N VAL A 227 -13.64 -3.32 5.90
CA VAL A 227 -12.40 -4.11 5.70
C VAL A 227 -11.46 -3.94 6.89
N SER A 228 -11.30 -2.70 7.35
CA SER A 228 -10.38 -2.34 8.42
C SER A 228 -10.81 -2.90 9.78
N GLU A 229 -12.10 -2.79 10.10
CA GLU A 229 -12.67 -3.28 11.37
C GLU A 229 -12.66 -4.81 11.42
N ASP A 230 -13.02 -5.48 10.33
CA ASP A 230 -12.99 -6.94 10.23
C ASP A 230 -11.55 -7.49 10.34
N MET A 231 -10.54 -6.79 9.74
CA MET A 231 -9.12 -7.10 9.96
C MET A 231 -8.71 -6.93 11.43
N GLN A 232 -9.23 -5.90 12.12
CA GLN A 232 -8.93 -5.69 13.54
C GLN A 232 -9.49 -6.81 14.39
N GLU A 233 -10.74 -7.23 14.18
CA GLU A 233 -11.33 -8.36 14.89
C GLU A 233 -10.51 -9.64 14.72
N GLY A 234 -10.07 -9.93 13.47
CA GLY A 234 -9.19 -11.08 13.21
C GLY A 234 -7.84 -10.98 13.91
N CYS A 235 -7.27 -9.77 13.98
CA CYS A 235 -6.03 -9.52 14.73
C CYS A 235 -6.23 -9.70 16.26
N ASP A 236 -7.36 -9.25 16.77
CA ASP A 236 -7.70 -9.35 18.21
C ASP A 236 -7.88 -10.81 18.66
N MET A 237 -8.26 -11.72 17.74
CA MET A 237 -8.30 -13.15 18.04
C MET A 237 -6.90 -13.74 18.27
N LEU A 238 -5.87 -13.25 17.56
CA LEU A 238 -4.48 -13.65 17.74
C LEU A 238 -3.83 -13.04 18.98
N ARG A 239 -4.26 -11.82 19.39
CA ARG A 239 -3.73 -11.05 20.52
C ARG A 239 -2.23 -10.81 20.47
N PRO A 240 -1.68 -10.16 19.42
CA PRO A 240 -0.29 -9.78 19.40
C PRO A 240 0.05 -8.95 20.65
N CYS A 241 1.27 -9.16 21.21
CA CYS A 241 1.62 -8.50 22.48
C CYS A 241 2.34 -7.16 22.28
N PHE A 242 2.90 -6.93 21.08
CA PHE A 242 3.68 -5.73 20.78
C PHE A 242 3.76 -5.49 19.26
N LEU A 243 4.05 -4.24 18.89
CA LEU A 243 4.28 -3.81 17.52
C LEU A 243 5.53 -2.94 17.46
N VAL A 244 6.34 -3.09 16.39
CA VAL A 244 7.43 -2.18 16.05
C VAL A 244 7.36 -1.87 14.54
N HIS A 245 7.12 -0.61 14.20
CA HIS A 245 6.92 -0.19 12.81
C HIS A 245 7.74 1.05 12.47
N SER A 246 8.30 1.08 11.27
CA SER A 246 8.96 2.25 10.72
C SER A 246 7.96 3.23 10.11
N LEU A 247 8.33 4.51 10.12
CA LEU A 247 7.68 5.60 9.42
C LEU A 247 8.59 6.02 8.27
N ILE A 248 8.08 5.99 7.05
CA ILE A 248 8.87 6.20 5.83
C ILE A 248 8.52 7.56 5.24
N ASN A 249 9.55 8.40 4.98
CA ASN A 249 9.41 9.69 4.35
C ASN A 249 9.23 9.57 2.81
N ALA A 250 9.07 10.71 2.13
CA ALA A 250 8.87 10.75 0.67
C ALA A 250 10.09 10.22 -0.11
N ASP A 251 11.28 10.33 0.46
CA ASP A 251 12.55 9.88 -0.13
C ASP A 251 12.79 8.37 0.06
N GLY A 252 11.90 7.69 0.79
CA GLY A 252 12.00 6.27 1.08
C GLY A 252 12.88 5.92 2.29
N GLU A 253 13.24 6.91 3.12
CA GLU A 253 14.08 6.73 4.30
C GLU A 253 13.23 6.60 5.57
N VAL A 254 13.77 5.95 6.59
CA VAL A 254 13.12 5.88 7.91
C VAL A 254 13.23 7.23 8.61
N SER A 255 12.11 7.87 8.84
CA SER A 255 12.00 9.18 9.53
C SER A 255 11.56 9.06 10.99
N GLY A 256 11.21 7.86 11.44
CA GLY A 256 10.83 7.58 12.81
C GLY A 256 10.42 6.13 13.01
N MET A 257 10.26 5.74 14.27
CA MET A 257 9.77 4.42 14.67
C MET A 257 8.62 4.57 15.66
N VAL A 258 7.66 3.68 15.58
CA VAL A 258 6.62 3.51 16.61
C VAL A 258 6.66 2.11 17.18
N GLY A 259 6.49 1.97 18.49
CA GLY A 259 6.42 0.68 19.15
C GLY A 259 5.47 0.72 20.35
N GLY A 260 4.87 -0.42 20.67
CA GLY A 260 3.97 -0.51 21.82
C GLY A 260 2.78 -1.44 21.62
N ASP A 261 1.64 -1.06 22.20
CA ASP A 261 0.39 -1.75 22.00
C ASP A 261 0.04 -1.86 20.50
N PRO A 262 -0.36 -3.04 20.01
CA PRO A 262 -0.58 -3.27 18.58
C PRO A 262 -1.59 -2.32 17.94
N TYR A 263 -2.58 -1.84 18.67
CA TYR A 263 -3.56 -0.88 18.18
C TYR A 263 -3.14 0.57 18.42
N GLU A 264 -2.76 0.94 19.67
CA GLU A 264 -2.45 2.33 20.02
C GLU A 264 -1.18 2.84 19.33
N ALA A 265 -0.12 2.03 19.27
CA ALA A 265 1.10 2.38 18.54
C ALA A 265 0.87 2.43 17.03
N TRP A 266 0.06 1.51 16.48
CA TRP A 266 -0.35 1.57 15.09
C TRP A 266 -1.15 2.85 14.79
N ALA A 267 -2.13 3.22 15.63
CA ALA A 267 -2.94 4.42 15.44
C ALA A 267 -2.10 5.71 15.50
N ALA A 268 -1.14 5.76 16.43
CA ALA A 268 -0.19 6.88 16.51
C ALA A 268 0.68 6.99 15.26
N GLY A 269 1.20 5.86 14.77
CA GLY A 269 1.97 5.80 13.53
C GLY A 269 1.13 6.15 12.30
N ALA A 270 -0.12 5.69 12.21
CA ALA A 270 -1.05 6.04 11.14
C ALA A 270 -1.32 7.56 11.09
N LYS A 271 -1.49 8.18 12.26
CA LYS A 271 -1.64 9.65 12.38
C LYS A 271 -0.42 10.40 11.87
N GLU A 272 0.77 9.92 12.19
CA GLU A 272 2.02 10.53 11.71
C GLU A 272 2.22 10.31 10.21
N THR A 273 1.95 9.11 9.70
CA THR A 273 1.95 8.80 8.26
C THR A 273 0.97 9.73 7.51
N TYR A 274 -0.23 9.92 8.05
CA TYR A 274 -1.20 10.86 7.49
C TYR A 274 -0.65 12.28 7.45
N ARG A 275 -0.02 12.74 8.54
CA ARG A 275 0.60 14.07 8.60
C ARG A 275 1.65 14.28 7.52
N MET A 276 2.47 13.27 7.24
CA MET A 276 3.53 13.32 6.21
C MET A 276 2.96 13.27 4.78
N GLN A 277 1.92 12.48 4.54
CA GLN A 277 1.37 12.22 3.20
C GLN A 277 0.22 13.15 2.81
N LYS A 278 -0.43 13.80 3.80
CA LYS A 278 -1.55 14.71 3.57
C LYS A 278 -1.05 16.01 2.93
N VAL A 279 -1.54 16.30 1.72
CA VAL A 279 -1.15 17.49 0.96
C VAL A 279 -2.36 18.39 0.70
N PRO A 280 -2.37 19.62 1.22
CA PRO A 280 -3.46 20.55 0.98
C PRO A 280 -3.45 21.06 -0.46
N MET A 281 -4.61 21.06 -1.10
CA MET A 281 -4.83 21.68 -2.41
C MET A 281 -5.87 22.80 -2.32
N LYS A 282 -5.75 23.79 -3.20
CA LYS A 282 -6.71 24.91 -3.28
C LYS A 282 -8.05 24.45 -3.87
N GLN A 283 -8.00 23.62 -4.90
CA GLN A 283 -9.18 23.11 -5.60
C GLN A 283 -8.88 21.82 -6.37
N LYS A 284 -9.93 21.06 -6.69
CA LYS A 284 -9.85 20.02 -7.72
C LYS A 284 -9.63 20.69 -9.08
N ALA A 285 -8.75 20.14 -9.90
CA ALA A 285 -8.37 20.71 -11.19
C ALA A 285 -9.13 20.07 -12.36
N ASP A 286 -9.18 20.79 -13.48
CA ASP A 286 -9.71 20.26 -14.76
C ASP A 286 -8.77 19.21 -15.36
N VAL A 287 -7.45 19.38 -15.11
CA VAL A 287 -6.39 18.45 -15.50
C VAL A 287 -5.51 18.14 -14.30
N THR A 288 -5.23 16.87 -14.04
CA THR A 288 -4.20 16.46 -13.09
C THR A 288 -3.10 15.69 -13.81
N ILE A 289 -1.86 16.13 -13.67
CA ILE A 289 -0.66 15.44 -14.16
C ILE A 289 -0.04 14.70 -12.99
N VAL A 290 0.01 13.38 -13.06
CA VAL A 290 0.49 12.54 -11.96
C VAL A 290 1.58 11.57 -12.43
N SER A 291 2.71 11.55 -11.73
CA SER A 291 3.67 10.46 -11.83
C SER A 291 3.46 9.46 -10.70
N ALA A 292 3.59 8.17 -10.97
CA ALA A 292 3.62 7.15 -9.93
C ALA A 292 4.80 7.32 -8.95
N GLY A 293 5.83 8.08 -9.36
CA GLY A 293 7.01 8.41 -8.57
C GLY A 293 8.32 7.78 -9.08
N GLY A 294 8.32 7.25 -10.32
CA GLY A 294 9.48 6.61 -10.94
C GLY A 294 9.78 5.21 -10.36
N TYR A 295 10.92 4.64 -10.77
CA TYR A 295 11.35 3.32 -10.31
C TYR A 295 11.62 3.30 -8.80
N PRO A 296 11.18 2.26 -8.06
CA PRO A 296 10.50 1.04 -8.54
C PRO A 296 8.96 1.14 -8.56
N LYS A 297 8.36 2.28 -8.27
CA LYS A 297 6.90 2.44 -8.11
C LYS A 297 6.15 2.33 -9.44
N ASP A 298 6.81 2.62 -10.57
CA ASP A 298 6.24 2.60 -11.92
C ASP A 298 6.70 1.41 -12.78
N THR A 299 7.23 0.34 -12.17
CA THR A 299 7.76 -0.85 -12.86
C THR A 299 6.68 -1.58 -13.67
N ASN A 300 5.43 -1.61 -13.17
CA ASN A 300 4.29 -2.24 -13.84
C ASN A 300 2.99 -1.47 -13.58
N LEU A 301 1.93 -1.84 -14.28
CA LEU A 301 0.63 -1.18 -14.13
C LEU A 301 0.04 -1.36 -12.73
N TYR A 302 0.10 -2.56 -12.20
CA TYR A 302 -0.47 -2.89 -10.88
C TYR A 302 0.10 -2.02 -9.75
N GLN A 303 1.41 -1.72 -9.79
CA GLN A 303 2.03 -0.84 -8.79
C GLN A 303 1.83 0.64 -9.13
N GLY A 304 2.02 0.99 -10.40
CA GLY A 304 2.00 2.38 -10.85
C GLY A 304 0.61 3.01 -10.74
N THR A 305 -0.45 2.26 -11.01
CA THR A 305 -1.84 2.77 -10.93
C THR A 305 -2.32 3.08 -9.50
N LYS A 306 -1.55 2.79 -8.47
CA LYS A 306 -1.81 3.30 -7.11
C LYS A 306 -1.86 4.83 -7.06
N CYS A 307 -1.25 5.53 -8.01
CA CYS A 307 -1.37 6.99 -8.13
C CYS A 307 -2.77 7.45 -8.61
N TYR A 308 -3.66 6.55 -9.03
CA TYR A 308 -5.01 6.91 -9.44
C TYR A 308 -5.84 7.43 -8.27
N THR A 309 -5.70 6.88 -7.08
CA THR A 309 -6.38 7.39 -5.88
C THR A 309 -6.07 8.86 -5.65
N SER A 310 -4.80 9.26 -5.66
CA SER A 310 -4.42 10.68 -5.48
C SER A 310 -4.85 11.56 -6.64
N SER A 311 -4.80 11.06 -7.87
CA SER A 311 -5.21 11.83 -9.04
C SER A 311 -6.73 12.02 -9.12
N ASP A 312 -7.54 11.01 -8.79
CA ASP A 312 -9.00 11.14 -8.71
C ASP A 312 -9.42 12.16 -7.63
N MET A 313 -8.76 12.10 -6.46
CA MET A 313 -8.99 13.08 -5.39
C MET A 313 -8.68 14.52 -5.83
N ALA A 314 -7.68 14.72 -6.70
CA ALA A 314 -7.23 16.03 -7.17
C ALA A 314 -7.92 16.52 -8.45
N THR A 315 -8.73 15.68 -9.12
CA THR A 315 -9.36 15.98 -10.40
C THR A 315 -10.86 16.21 -10.24
N LYS A 316 -11.42 17.18 -10.96
CA LYS A 316 -12.88 17.34 -11.08
C LYS A 316 -13.49 16.14 -11.79
N LYS A 317 -14.69 15.70 -11.40
CA LYS A 317 -15.42 14.63 -12.10
C LYS A 317 -15.55 14.95 -13.59
N GLY A 318 -15.19 14.00 -14.44
CA GLY A 318 -15.15 14.19 -15.91
C GLY A 318 -13.92 14.97 -16.39
N GLY A 319 -12.98 15.30 -15.50
CA GLY A 319 -11.72 15.95 -15.86
C GLY A 319 -10.73 15.01 -16.54
N ILE A 320 -9.55 15.53 -16.81
CA ILE A 320 -8.48 14.81 -17.52
C ILE A 320 -7.38 14.41 -16.52
N ILE A 321 -6.95 13.17 -16.58
CA ILE A 321 -5.78 12.68 -15.84
C ILE A 321 -4.66 12.35 -16.85
N ILE A 322 -3.49 12.93 -16.67
CA ILE A 322 -2.27 12.53 -17.38
C ILE A 322 -1.43 11.72 -16.41
N THR A 323 -1.42 10.40 -16.61
CA THR A 323 -0.71 9.45 -15.73
C THR A 323 0.61 9.05 -16.35
N MET A 324 1.68 9.04 -15.56
CA MET A 324 3.04 8.68 -15.97
C MET A 324 3.50 7.41 -15.27
N ILE A 325 3.58 6.30 -16.02
CA ILE A 325 4.03 4.98 -15.56
C ILE A 325 4.87 4.34 -16.68
N GLU A 326 6.16 4.13 -16.45
CA GLU A 326 7.05 3.56 -17.47
C GLU A 326 6.62 2.14 -17.86
N ALA A 327 6.26 1.31 -16.87
CA ALA A 327 5.80 -0.06 -17.01
C ALA A 327 6.78 -0.95 -17.79
N ASP A 328 8.03 -1.00 -17.33
CA ASP A 328 9.07 -1.89 -17.87
C ASP A 328 8.62 -3.35 -17.90
N ASP A 329 7.89 -3.76 -16.88
CA ASP A 329 7.34 -5.11 -16.68
C ASP A 329 5.81 -5.08 -16.72
N ILE A 330 5.26 -4.60 -17.83
CA ILE A 330 3.82 -4.35 -17.99
C ILE A 330 2.96 -5.60 -17.75
N MET A 331 3.51 -6.80 -17.99
CA MET A 331 2.77 -8.06 -17.88
C MET A 331 2.64 -8.56 -16.43
N GLU A 332 3.36 -7.96 -15.48
CA GLU A 332 3.34 -8.40 -14.09
C GLU A 332 2.43 -7.53 -13.18
N PRO A 333 1.65 -8.14 -12.31
CA PRO A 333 1.29 -9.57 -12.33
C PRO A 333 0.26 -9.85 -13.45
N PRO A 334 0.33 -11.01 -14.15
CA PRO A 334 -0.58 -11.32 -15.26
C PRO A 334 -2.06 -11.20 -14.89
N ALA A 335 -2.40 -11.55 -13.65
CA ALA A 335 -3.77 -11.46 -13.12
C ALA A 335 -4.37 -10.05 -13.20
N TYR A 336 -3.56 -8.99 -13.19
CA TYR A 336 -4.04 -7.61 -13.34
C TYR A 336 -4.59 -7.37 -14.75
N LEU A 337 -3.79 -7.62 -15.79
CA LEU A 337 -4.20 -7.42 -17.19
C LEU A 337 -5.27 -8.41 -17.65
N ASP A 338 -5.26 -9.63 -17.13
CA ASP A 338 -6.29 -10.64 -17.43
C ASP A 338 -7.66 -10.26 -16.85
N SER A 339 -7.70 -9.33 -15.92
CA SER A 339 -8.94 -8.82 -15.33
C SER A 339 -9.72 -7.90 -16.27
N PHE A 340 -9.10 -7.30 -17.27
CA PHE A 340 -9.76 -6.41 -18.26
C PHE A 340 -10.40 -7.16 -19.45
N LYS A 341 -10.87 -8.40 -19.24
CA LYS A 341 -11.53 -9.22 -20.26
C LYS A 341 -13.05 -9.09 -20.28
N TYR A 342 -13.63 -8.34 -19.36
CA TYR A 342 -15.07 -8.16 -19.21
C TYR A 342 -15.54 -6.94 -19.99
N ASP A 343 -16.73 -7.03 -20.62
CA ASP A 343 -17.27 -5.98 -21.47
C ASP A 343 -17.80 -4.76 -20.69
N ASN A 344 -18.10 -4.94 -19.40
CA ASN A 344 -18.63 -3.88 -18.55
C ASN A 344 -18.24 -4.10 -17.07
N LEU A 345 -18.42 -3.03 -16.28
CA LEU A 345 -18.11 -3.02 -14.84
C LEU A 345 -18.93 -4.02 -14.03
N GLU A 346 -20.21 -4.22 -14.36
CA GLU A 346 -21.09 -5.12 -13.60
C GLU A 346 -20.66 -6.58 -13.74
N ASP A 347 -20.29 -7.02 -14.94
CA ASP A 347 -19.79 -8.40 -15.16
C ASP A 347 -18.40 -8.59 -14.54
N MET A 348 -17.56 -7.57 -14.57
CA MET A 348 -16.28 -7.56 -13.88
C MET A 348 -16.47 -7.67 -12.37
N GLU A 349 -17.39 -6.92 -11.76
CA GLU A 349 -17.74 -6.97 -10.35
C GLU A 349 -18.29 -8.34 -9.94
N LYS A 350 -19.21 -8.92 -10.71
CA LYS A 350 -19.76 -10.27 -10.47
C LYS A 350 -18.66 -11.33 -10.41
N ALA A 351 -17.68 -11.22 -11.31
CA ALA A 351 -16.56 -12.15 -11.34
C ALA A 351 -15.60 -11.94 -10.17
N LEU A 352 -15.34 -10.67 -9.81
CA LEU A 352 -14.50 -10.30 -8.66
C LEU A 352 -15.10 -10.83 -7.35
N ARG A 353 -16.42 -10.72 -7.14
CA ARG A 353 -17.12 -11.25 -5.96
C ARG A 353 -17.03 -12.78 -5.84
N LYS A 354 -16.92 -13.49 -6.97
CA LYS A 354 -16.76 -14.96 -6.97
C LYS A 354 -15.35 -15.42 -6.62
N CYS A 355 -14.35 -14.64 -6.98
CA CYS A 355 -12.95 -14.95 -6.73
C CYS A 355 -12.17 -13.63 -6.59
N PHE A 356 -12.14 -13.13 -5.35
CA PHE A 356 -11.46 -11.88 -5.04
C PHE A 356 -9.94 -12.09 -5.09
N THR A 357 -9.25 -11.34 -5.92
CA THR A 357 -7.80 -11.21 -5.86
C THR A 357 -7.42 -9.74 -5.86
N ILE A 358 -6.33 -9.39 -5.18
CA ILE A 358 -5.92 -7.98 -5.10
C ILE A 358 -5.64 -7.38 -6.49
N PRO A 359 -4.91 -8.07 -7.40
CA PRO A 359 -4.73 -7.54 -8.77
C PRO A 359 -6.05 -7.32 -9.51
N PHE A 360 -7.04 -8.19 -9.30
CA PHE A 360 -8.36 -8.05 -9.91
C PHE A 360 -9.13 -6.85 -9.34
N PHE A 361 -9.10 -6.68 -8.01
CA PHE A 361 -9.71 -5.53 -7.34
C PHE A 361 -9.10 -4.20 -7.82
N VAL A 362 -7.77 -4.12 -7.88
CA VAL A 362 -7.07 -2.91 -8.38
C VAL A 362 -7.43 -2.64 -9.85
N ALA A 363 -7.55 -3.66 -10.69
CA ALA A 363 -8.00 -3.50 -12.06
C ALA A 363 -9.44 -2.97 -12.14
N PHE A 364 -10.34 -3.46 -11.27
CA PHE A 364 -11.71 -2.99 -11.16
C PHE A 364 -11.80 -1.51 -10.73
N GLU A 365 -11.07 -1.14 -9.67
CA GLU A 365 -10.95 0.25 -9.19
C GLU A 365 -10.42 1.18 -10.29
N ASN A 366 -9.38 0.73 -11.01
CA ASN A 366 -8.80 1.51 -12.09
C ASN A 366 -9.73 1.66 -13.29
N LEU A 367 -10.56 0.66 -13.58
CA LEU A 367 -11.59 0.78 -14.62
C LEU A 367 -12.67 1.78 -14.23
N ILE A 368 -13.08 1.83 -12.96
CA ILE A 368 -14.01 2.86 -12.44
C ILE A 368 -13.41 4.26 -12.67
N THR A 369 -12.14 4.47 -12.29
CA THR A 369 -11.44 5.75 -12.50
C THR A 369 -11.40 6.11 -13.99
N ALA A 370 -11.06 5.15 -14.85
CA ALA A 370 -10.96 5.36 -16.31
C ALA A 370 -12.31 5.58 -17.00
N THR A 371 -13.42 5.15 -16.41
CA THR A 371 -14.78 5.47 -16.91
C THR A 371 -15.27 6.82 -16.40
N THR A 372 -14.67 7.35 -15.35
CA THR A 372 -15.01 8.67 -14.77
C THR A 372 -14.22 9.80 -15.41
N HIS A 373 -12.99 9.53 -15.86
CA HIS A 373 -12.05 10.52 -16.38
C HIS A 373 -11.52 10.14 -17.77
N THR A 374 -11.09 11.14 -18.55
CA THR A 374 -10.22 10.88 -19.72
C THR A 374 -8.80 10.68 -19.22
N ILE A 375 -8.19 9.50 -19.47
CA ILE A 375 -6.82 9.21 -19.03
C ILE A 375 -5.88 9.15 -20.23
N TYR A 376 -4.96 10.12 -20.32
CA TYR A 376 -3.77 10.04 -21.17
C TYR A 376 -2.66 9.33 -20.41
N PHE A 377 -2.24 8.20 -20.93
CA PHE A 377 -1.31 7.29 -20.25
C PHE A 377 0.09 7.35 -20.84
N VAL A 378 1.01 8.02 -20.16
CA VAL A 378 2.39 8.16 -20.57
C VAL A 378 3.17 6.89 -20.21
N THR A 379 3.65 6.17 -21.23
CA THR A 379 4.40 4.91 -21.08
C THR A 379 5.30 4.67 -22.27
N LYS A 380 6.09 3.59 -22.24
CA LYS A 380 6.94 3.18 -23.36
C LYS A 380 6.10 2.81 -24.59
N PRO A 381 6.54 3.16 -25.83
CA PRO A 381 5.81 2.82 -27.07
C PRO A 381 5.49 1.34 -27.25
N GLU A 382 6.36 0.43 -26.77
CA GLU A 382 6.14 -1.01 -26.80
C GLU A 382 4.91 -1.47 -26.00
N ASN A 383 4.44 -0.68 -25.05
CA ASN A 383 3.26 -0.95 -24.23
C ASN A 383 1.94 -0.51 -24.88
N PHE A 384 1.98 0.29 -25.95
CA PHE A 384 0.79 0.93 -26.53
C PHE A 384 -0.29 -0.05 -26.96
N ASP A 385 0.11 -1.14 -27.61
CA ASP A 385 -0.86 -2.13 -28.08
C ASP A 385 -1.60 -2.84 -26.95
N ILE A 386 -0.90 -3.13 -25.85
CA ILE A 386 -1.48 -3.74 -24.66
C ILE A 386 -2.47 -2.77 -24.01
N ILE A 387 -2.07 -1.51 -23.81
CA ILE A 387 -2.92 -0.48 -23.21
C ILE A 387 -4.19 -0.29 -24.05
N ARG A 388 -4.08 -0.11 -25.35
CA ARG A 388 -5.25 0.09 -26.25
C ARG A 388 -6.20 -1.10 -26.29
N LYS A 389 -5.67 -2.33 -26.17
CA LYS A 389 -6.48 -3.55 -26.25
C LYS A 389 -7.15 -3.92 -24.93
N LYS A 390 -6.51 -3.59 -23.81
CA LYS A 390 -6.92 -4.07 -22.49
C LYS A 390 -7.58 -2.99 -21.63
N THR A 391 -7.35 -1.72 -21.89
CA THR A 391 -7.83 -0.63 -21.03
C THR A 391 -8.48 0.48 -21.86
N PRO A 392 -9.35 1.31 -21.30
CA PRO A 392 -9.93 2.48 -21.98
C PRO A 392 -8.96 3.69 -22.03
N GLN A 393 -7.72 3.53 -21.59
CA GLN A 393 -6.72 4.61 -21.51
C GLN A 393 -6.11 4.91 -22.88
N ILE A 394 -5.65 6.15 -23.08
CA ILE A 394 -5.06 6.61 -24.33
C ILE A 394 -3.53 6.67 -24.16
N PRO A 395 -2.76 5.70 -24.69
CA PRO A 395 -1.32 5.66 -24.50
C PRO A 395 -0.63 6.70 -25.37
N VAL A 396 0.38 7.36 -24.79
CA VAL A 396 1.27 8.35 -25.41
C VAL A 396 2.71 8.15 -24.91
N ALA A 397 3.70 8.63 -25.69
CA ALA A 397 5.10 8.41 -25.35
C ALA A 397 5.65 9.44 -24.33
N THR A 398 5.14 10.65 -24.35
CA THR A 398 5.68 11.73 -23.50
C THR A 398 4.58 12.51 -22.79
N VAL A 399 4.93 13.05 -21.62
CA VAL A 399 4.02 13.92 -20.85
C VAL A 399 3.68 15.21 -21.63
N GLN A 400 4.59 15.72 -22.48
CA GLN A 400 4.30 16.85 -23.33
C GLN A 400 3.26 16.51 -24.41
N GLU A 401 3.37 15.35 -25.06
CA GLU A 401 2.37 14.86 -26.01
C GLU A 401 0.99 14.71 -25.34
N ALA A 402 0.96 14.13 -24.13
CA ALA A 402 -0.25 13.99 -23.33
C ALA A 402 -0.90 15.36 -23.04
N TRP A 403 -0.09 16.33 -22.63
CA TRP A 403 -0.55 17.70 -22.39
C TRP A 403 -1.11 18.37 -23.64
N ASP A 404 -0.41 18.24 -24.79
CA ASP A 404 -0.85 18.82 -26.06
C ASP A 404 -2.21 18.25 -26.51
N LEU A 405 -2.46 16.95 -26.24
CA LEU A 405 -3.74 16.30 -26.49
C LEU A 405 -4.84 16.79 -25.51
N ALA A 406 -4.51 16.86 -24.22
CA ALA A 406 -5.40 17.38 -23.19
C ALA A 406 -5.84 18.83 -23.48
N LYS A 407 -4.87 19.67 -23.90
CA LYS A 407 -5.15 21.07 -24.29
C LYS A 407 -6.12 21.15 -25.47
N LYS A 408 -5.89 20.34 -26.51
CA LYS A 408 -6.82 20.25 -27.66
C LYS A 408 -8.22 19.81 -27.25
N GLN A 409 -8.31 18.89 -26.31
CA GLN A 409 -9.61 18.46 -25.76
C GLN A 409 -10.31 19.61 -25.04
N LEU A 410 -9.60 20.34 -24.16
CA LEU A 410 -10.14 21.51 -23.45
C LEU A 410 -10.60 22.60 -24.44
N GLU A 411 -9.82 22.90 -25.47
CA GLU A 411 -10.17 23.86 -26.53
C GLU A 411 -11.46 23.42 -27.27
N LYS A 412 -11.59 22.14 -27.61
CA LYS A 412 -12.80 21.58 -28.24
C LYS A 412 -14.04 21.68 -27.35
N GLU A 413 -13.83 21.55 -26.03
CA GLU A 413 -14.89 21.70 -25.03
C GLU A 413 -15.19 23.18 -24.69
N GLY A 414 -14.46 24.14 -25.28
CA GLY A 414 -14.62 25.58 -25.03
C GLY A 414 -14.09 26.03 -23.65
N LYS A 415 -13.29 25.21 -22.99
CA LYS A 415 -12.70 25.50 -21.68
C LYS A 415 -11.40 26.32 -21.86
N THR A 416 -11.47 27.63 -21.66
CA THR A 416 -10.31 28.53 -21.71
C THR A 416 -9.76 28.89 -20.33
N ASP A 417 -10.59 28.84 -19.29
CA ASP A 417 -10.23 29.05 -17.89
C ASP A 417 -10.20 27.69 -17.16
N TYR A 418 -9.15 26.90 -17.44
CA TYR A 418 -8.94 25.60 -16.83
C TYR A 418 -7.85 25.66 -15.77
N THR A 419 -7.85 24.70 -14.87
CA THR A 419 -6.84 24.56 -13.80
C THR A 419 -6.09 23.24 -13.92
N ILE A 420 -4.81 23.26 -13.48
CA ILE A 420 -3.92 22.10 -13.51
C ILE A 420 -3.40 21.84 -12.09
N ASN A 421 -3.48 20.59 -11.64
CA ASN A 421 -2.74 20.10 -10.48
C ASN A 421 -1.62 19.17 -10.95
N ILE A 422 -0.48 19.22 -10.26
CA ILE A 422 0.70 18.40 -10.57
C ILE A 422 1.03 17.55 -9.34
N ILE A 423 1.20 16.25 -9.50
CA ILE A 423 1.54 15.30 -8.44
C ILE A 423 2.80 14.50 -8.83
N PRO A 424 3.99 14.92 -8.40
CA PRO A 424 5.24 14.23 -8.78
C PRO A 424 5.37 12.80 -8.21
N HIS A 425 4.75 12.53 -7.05
CA HIS A 425 4.84 11.24 -6.33
C HIS A 425 3.46 10.75 -5.89
N GLY A 426 2.58 10.44 -6.87
CA GLY A 426 1.17 10.15 -6.65
C GLY A 426 0.90 8.96 -5.72
N SER A 427 1.77 7.97 -5.69
CA SER A 427 1.64 6.83 -4.78
C SER A 427 1.99 7.14 -3.31
N SER A 428 2.45 8.35 -3.01
CA SER A 428 2.96 8.73 -1.68
C SER A 428 2.28 9.97 -1.08
N VAL A 429 1.24 10.49 -1.73
CA VAL A 429 0.53 11.70 -1.27
C VAL A 429 -0.98 11.48 -1.27
N VAL A 430 -1.66 12.17 -0.37
CA VAL A 430 -3.12 12.18 -0.26
C VAL A 430 -3.60 13.64 -0.32
N PRO A 431 -4.05 14.09 -1.50
CA PRO A 431 -4.60 15.43 -1.66
C PRO A 431 -5.88 15.65 -0.86
N PHE A 432 -6.06 16.83 -0.28
CA PHE A 432 -7.33 17.23 0.34
C PHE A 432 -7.62 18.71 0.11
N LEU A 433 -8.88 19.06 0.02
CA LEU A 433 -9.31 20.46 -0.05
C LEU A 433 -9.08 21.18 1.30
N LYS A 434 -8.54 22.40 1.26
CA LYS A 434 -8.36 23.26 2.44
C LYS A 434 -9.71 23.70 3.00
#